data_75393449c174a0d5b135be7f7dc1f67e
#
_entry.id   75393449c174a0d5b135be7f7dc1f67e
#
_cell.length_a   1.000
_cell.length_b   1.000
_cell.length_c   1.000
_cell.angle_alpha   90.00
_cell.angle_beta   90.00
_cell.angle_gamma   90.00
#
_symmetry.space_group_name_H-M   'P 1'
#
loop_
_entity.id
_entity.type
_entity.pdbx_description
1 polymer ?
#
loop_
_entity_poly.entity_id
_entity_poly.type
_entity_poly.pdbx_seq_one_letter_code
_entity_poly.pdbx_strand_id
1 'polypeptide(L)'
;MRKTLLAITCASLLSPTFYLQAQEASADETVVVTANRFQQIDGAVLAQTVTVTKEDIERLQANSLFDVFRTLPSVEVAQYGGRGQSASIYVRGGSSSQVLVLVDGVRMPRAIMGGVDFNQFPINSIERIDYIRGARASIYGSEAISGVINIITRADIDNDASRVSAGYGSDNHKKGTFVVSKPVGDGKHFKGVLGYEKTDGFNVKPLPGVNDGDEHGFETLNLKLGYQQNFSDNLSGYVGVSAYNNEYDYDNSSYGNPAWGTVDKHEKKTGEVEYVGADLSLEYNKDVYSSELKLAYGQQDNYDHKSGQSKSTGDHVAIEQFNAIWLNSYSVNEELSVGGGLDYRTEKLAKGYIAPSDWGSSQSYDPEKNPRTNFGISAIAQYAYDVWTLEASVRNDDNNQFGNNTTWQTAAGWAFYEGYELTLSHGTAFRAPSFVDLYYPGYEMPNLKPEESENTELSLSGAVSIVDWTVTGYYNQIENMLIWEGSGMQNVGEAEIKGIELEVKLDTDIVSHEFYLDYKDPVDKSGAEDTQLAYRSKRGAKWNSYATFDQWTLGSQYLYQGERFNGNTRLPSYSLWNFTASYAVNQNWDVNAKLSNAFDKDYEMYTGYATPGRQYFVSADYRF
;
A
#
# COMPACT_ATOMS: atom_id res chain seq x y z
N MET A 1 2.48 38.25 -32.11
CA MET A 1 2.80 39.30 -31.13
C MET A 1 1.53 39.75 -30.46
N ARG A 2 1.32 39.38 -29.23
CA ARG A 2 0.61 40.08 -28.14
C ARG A 2 0.70 39.20 -26.91
N LYS A 3 1.53 39.63 -25.97
CA LYS A 3 1.68 39.09 -24.62
C LYS A 3 0.48 39.59 -23.78
N THR A 4 -0.22 38.71 -23.11
CA THR A 4 -1.18 39.11 -22.09
C THR A 4 -0.66 38.59 -20.73
N LEU A 5 -0.11 39.53 -19.95
CA LEU A 5 0.17 39.35 -18.53
C LEU A 5 -1.18 39.34 -17.77
N LEU A 6 -1.43 38.31 -17.00
CA LEU A 6 -2.48 38.34 -15.97
C LEU A 6 -1.85 38.84 -14.66
N ALA A 7 -2.20 40.05 -14.27
CA ALA A 7 -1.86 40.62 -12.98
C ALA A 7 -2.87 40.11 -11.94
N ILE A 8 -2.38 39.40 -10.91
CA ILE A 8 -3.17 39.06 -9.72
C ILE A 8 -3.08 40.23 -8.76
N THR A 9 -4.19 40.93 -8.60
CA THR A 9 -4.34 42.06 -7.68
C THR A 9 -4.66 41.52 -6.28
N CYS A 10 -3.73 41.64 -5.33
CA CYS A 10 -3.99 41.43 -3.91
C CYS A 10 -4.86 42.57 -3.38
N ALA A 11 -6.08 42.25 -2.98
CA ALA A 11 -6.94 43.18 -2.22
C ALA A 11 -6.63 43.04 -0.72
N SER A 12 -6.03 44.06 -0.16
CA SER A 12 -5.85 44.25 1.28
C SER A 12 -7.19 44.53 1.94
N LEU A 13 -7.68 43.64 2.76
CA LEU A 13 -8.84 43.85 3.63
C LEU A 13 -8.41 44.06 5.08
N LEU A 14 -8.87 45.15 5.64
CA LEU A 14 -8.69 45.65 7.00
C LEU A 14 -9.11 44.63 8.06
N SER A 15 -8.23 44.41 9.03
CA SER A 15 -8.43 43.58 10.22
C SER A 15 -9.38 44.23 11.23
N PRO A 16 -10.36 43.51 11.78
CA PRO A 16 -10.78 43.72 13.16
C PRO A 16 -9.97 42.78 14.08
N THR A 17 -9.31 43.35 15.05
CA THR A 17 -8.66 42.63 16.17
C THR A 17 -9.72 41.91 17.00
N PHE A 18 -9.86 40.61 16.79
CA PHE A 18 -10.52 39.75 17.76
C PHE A 18 -9.44 39.19 18.69
N TYR A 19 -9.58 39.45 19.98
CA TYR A 19 -8.87 38.70 21.01
C TYR A 19 -9.41 37.29 21.01
N LEU A 20 -8.69 36.34 20.39
CA LEU A 20 -8.92 34.93 20.63
C LEU A 20 -8.30 34.58 21.99
N GLN A 21 -9.16 34.23 22.93
CA GLN A 21 -8.78 33.47 24.11
C GLN A 21 -8.26 32.12 23.59
N ALA A 22 -7.01 31.79 23.89
CA ALA A 22 -6.46 30.48 23.64
C ALA A 22 -7.29 29.46 24.43
N GLN A 23 -8.13 28.72 23.73
CA GLN A 23 -8.74 27.51 24.25
C GLN A 23 -7.62 26.49 24.28
N GLU A 24 -7.35 25.91 25.44
CA GLU A 24 -6.44 24.80 25.57
C GLU A 24 -6.80 23.77 24.50
N ALA A 25 -5.87 23.49 23.59
CA ALA A 25 -5.99 22.43 22.63
C ALA A 25 -6.29 21.15 23.42
N SER A 26 -7.39 20.50 23.11
CA SER A 26 -7.63 19.13 23.53
C SER A 26 -6.39 18.34 23.13
N ALA A 27 -5.85 17.53 24.04
CA ALA A 27 -4.74 16.65 23.73
C ALA A 27 -5.13 15.79 22.52
N ASP A 28 -4.68 16.18 21.34
CA ASP A 28 -4.74 15.33 20.16
C ASP A 28 -4.10 14.00 20.53
N GLU A 29 -4.78 12.91 20.25
CA GLU A 29 -4.20 11.59 20.33
C GLU A 29 -2.91 11.59 19.50
N THR A 30 -1.77 11.50 20.17
CA THR A 30 -0.46 11.49 19.52
C THR A 30 -0.41 10.26 18.62
N VAL A 31 -0.55 10.48 17.31
CA VAL A 31 -0.46 9.40 16.32
C VAL A 31 0.96 8.88 16.32
N VAL A 32 1.12 7.63 16.74
CA VAL A 32 2.41 6.97 16.85
C VAL A 32 2.77 6.35 15.51
N VAL A 33 3.74 6.91 14.81
CA VAL A 33 4.21 6.44 13.50
C VAL A 33 5.34 5.42 13.66
N THR A 34 5.32 4.35 12.87
CA THR A 34 6.33 3.28 12.92
C THR A 34 7.45 3.44 11.88
N ALA A 35 7.75 4.68 11.45
CA ALA A 35 8.68 4.94 10.34
C ALA A 35 10.09 4.35 10.54
N ASN A 36 10.55 4.21 11.77
CA ASN A 36 11.84 3.62 12.13
C ASN A 36 11.71 2.25 12.81
N ARG A 37 10.61 1.52 12.59
CA ARG A 37 10.25 0.24 13.23
C ARG A 37 10.00 0.33 14.74
N PHE A 38 10.13 1.49 15.33
CA PHE A 38 9.79 1.80 16.72
C PHE A 38 8.64 2.79 16.73
N GLN A 39 7.80 2.71 17.75
CA GLN A 39 6.75 3.70 17.94
C GLN A 39 7.38 5.06 18.21
N GLN A 40 7.04 6.05 17.42
CA GLN A 40 7.55 7.42 17.55
C GLN A 40 6.39 8.39 17.44
N ILE A 41 6.53 9.56 18.08
CA ILE A 41 5.58 10.65 17.93
C ILE A 41 5.68 11.19 16.49
N ASP A 42 4.57 11.48 15.85
CA ASP A 42 4.55 12.12 14.54
C ASP A 42 5.27 13.48 14.61
N GLY A 43 6.03 13.82 13.57
CA GLY A 43 6.89 15.02 13.56
C GLY A 43 8.32 14.81 14.11
N ALA A 44 8.62 13.72 14.84
CA ALA A 44 10.00 13.36 15.19
C ALA A 44 10.70 12.52 14.09
N VAL A 45 9.97 12.14 13.06
CA VAL A 45 10.44 11.31 11.97
C VAL A 45 10.84 12.16 10.77
N LEU A 46 12.10 12.06 10.32
CA LEU A 46 12.60 12.81 9.15
C LEU A 46 12.12 12.22 7.79
N ALA A 47 11.35 11.14 7.80
CA ALA A 47 10.75 10.56 6.60
C ALA A 47 9.42 11.21 6.27
N GLN A 48 9.12 11.31 4.98
CA GLN A 48 7.77 11.71 4.54
C GLN A 48 6.78 10.57 4.81
N THR A 49 5.87 10.76 5.74
CA THR A 49 4.90 9.76 6.20
C THR A 49 3.47 10.25 6.02
N VAL A 50 2.56 9.32 5.76
CA VAL A 50 1.11 9.56 5.82
C VAL A 50 0.50 8.42 6.62
N THR A 51 -0.26 8.77 7.63
CA THR A 51 -1.06 7.81 8.40
C THR A 51 -2.50 7.91 7.93
N VAL A 52 -3.08 6.76 7.57
CA VAL A 52 -4.51 6.63 7.27
C VAL A 52 -5.14 5.89 8.45
N THR A 53 -5.98 6.57 9.20
CA THR A 53 -6.67 6.01 10.36
C THR A 53 -7.87 5.15 9.94
N LYS A 54 -8.46 4.45 10.88
CA LYS A 54 -9.71 3.71 10.66
C LYS A 54 -10.85 4.64 10.28
N GLU A 55 -10.93 5.80 10.91
CA GLU A 55 -11.91 6.85 10.62
C GLU A 55 -11.77 7.37 9.20
N ASP A 56 -10.55 7.51 8.68
CA ASP A 56 -10.29 7.86 7.28
C ASP A 56 -10.80 6.79 6.34
N ILE A 57 -10.51 5.51 6.62
CA ILE A 57 -10.99 4.37 5.83
C ILE A 57 -12.53 4.32 5.82
N GLU A 58 -13.17 4.60 6.96
CA GLU A 58 -14.63 4.66 7.09
C GLU A 58 -15.23 5.87 6.35
N ARG A 59 -14.63 7.06 6.45
CA ARG A 59 -15.04 8.27 5.68
C ARG A 59 -14.92 8.07 4.17
N LEU A 60 -13.87 7.38 3.72
CA LEU A 60 -13.66 6.97 2.33
C LEU A 60 -14.69 5.96 1.86
N GLN A 61 -15.35 5.25 2.78
CA GLN A 61 -16.17 4.07 2.50
C GLN A 61 -15.43 3.11 1.55
N ALA A 62 -14.17 2.82 1.88
CA ALA A 62 -13.28 2.05 1.04
C ALA A 62 -13.72 0.58 0.97
N ASN A 63 -13.80 0.02 -0.24
CA ASN A 63 -14.08 -1.38 -0.47
C ASN A 63 -12.82 -2.24 -0.56
N SER A 64 -11.69 -1.63 -0.90
CA SER A 64 -10.41 -2.29 -1.01
C SER A 64 -9.27 -1.35 -0.59
N LEU A 65 -8.07 -1.89 -0.40
CA LEU A 65 -6.86 -1.07 -0.20
C LEU A 65 -6.57 -0.14 -1.38
N PHE A 66 -6.98 -0.51 -2.61
CA PHE A 66 -6.85 0.36 -3.77
C PHE A 66 -7.64 1.66 -3.65
N ASP A 67 -8.83 1.61 -3.04
CA ASP A 67 -9.60 2.82 -2.78
C ASP A 67 -8.82 3.77 -1.87
N VAL A 68 -8.13 3.23 -0.86
CA VAL A 68 -7.26 4.00 0.04
C VAL A 68 -6.04 4.53 -0.71
N PHE A 69 -5.32 3.69 -1.43
CA PHE A 69 -4.10 4.08 -2.13
C PHE A 69 -4.32 5.14 -3.21
N ARG A 70 -5.50 5.16 -3.82
CA ARG A 70 -5.88 6.22 -4.77
C ARG A 70 -5.93 7.60 -4.13
N THR A 71 -6.10 7.72 -2.81
CA THR A 71 -6.12 9.00 -2.10
C THR A 71 -4.74 9.44 -1.63
N LEU A 72 -3.75 8.53 -1.53
CA LEU A 72 -2.42 8.82 -0.98
C LEU A 72 -1.55 9.64 -1.95
N PRO A 73 -0.69 10.55 -1.44
CA PRO A 73 0.23 11.33 -2.27
C PRO A 73 1.17 10.42 -3.06
N SER A 74 1.43 10.79 -4.32
CA SER A 74 2.39 10.15 -5.24
C SER A 74 2.25 8.63 -5.42
N VAL A 75 1.06 8.09 -5.12
CA VAL A 75 0.68 6.71 -5.43
C VAL A 75 -0.19 6.71 -6.67
N GLU A 76 0.25 6.02 -7.71
CA GLU A 76 -0.56 5.68 -8.88
C GLU A 76 -1.03 4.25 -8.75
N VAL A 77 -2.24 3.99 -9.21
CA VAL A 77 -2.86 2.66 -9.18
C VAL A 77 -3.18 2.24 -10.61
N ALA A 78 -2.83 1.02 -10.97
CA ALA A 78 -3.23 0.41 -12.23
C ALA A 78 -3.81 -0.99 -11.95
N GLN A 79 -4.98 -1.28 -12.52
CA GLN A 79 -5.77 -2.47 -12.26
C GLN A 79 -6.33 -3.05 -13.56
N TYR A 80 -6.36 -4.37 -13.70
CA TYR A 80 -6.88 -5.10 -14.87
C TYR A 80 -8.41 -5.26 -14.84
N GLY A 81 -9.14 -4.24 -14.44
CA GLY A 81 -10.59 -4.27 -14.41
C GLY A 81 -11.19 -3.93 -13.05
N GLY A 82 -12.10 -4.78 -12.57
CA GLY A 82 -12.90 -4.59 -11.36
C GLY A 82 -12.29 -5.12 -10.07
N ARG A 83 -13.14 -5.31 -9.08
CA ARG A 83 -12.80 -5.90 -7.77
C ARG A 83 -12.25 -7.32 -7.96
N GLY A 84 -11.20 -7.69 -7.22
CA GLY A 84 -10.54 -9.00 -7.34
C GLY A 84 -9.49 -9.09 -8.44
N GLN A 85 -9.54 -8.24 -9.47
CA GLN A 85 -8.56 -8.27 -10.55
C GLN A 85 -7.18 -7.87 -10.07
N SER A 86 -6.15 -8.48 -10.68
CA SER A 86 -4.75 -8.15 -10.39
C SER A 86 -4.47 -6.67 -10.62
N ALA A 87 -3.64 -6.12 -9.76
CA ALA A 87 -3.43 -4.69 -9.73
C ALA A 87 -2.04 -4.33 -9.23
N SER A 88 -1.54 -3.17 -9.67
CA SER A 88 -0.24 -2.63 -9.32
C SER A 88 -0.36 -1.25 -8.70
N ILE A 89 0.56 -0.93 -7.80
CA ILE A 89 0.79 0.42 -7.31
C ILE A 89 2.15 0.92 -7.80
N TYR A 90 2.23 2.19 -8.07
CA TYR A 90 3.49 2.87 -8.40
C TYR A 90 3.68 4.02 -7.42
N VAL A 91 4.68 3.89 -6.55
CA VAL A 91 5.03 4.91 -5.57
C VAL A 91 6.18 5.74 -6.12
N ARG A 92 5.96 7.03 -6.32
CA ARG A 92 6.96 7.92 -6.96
C ARG A 92 7.52 7.37 -8.29
N GLY A 93 6.76 6.54 -8.99
CA GLY A 93 7.16 5.86 -10.22
C GLY A 93 7.86 4.50 -10.04
N GLY A 94 8.23 4.11 -8.83
CA GLY A 94 8.70 2.75 -8.53
C GLY A 94 7.56 1.74 -8.58
N SER A 95 7.86 0.48 -8.88
CA SER A 95 6.88 -0.61 -9.04
C SER A 95 6.38 -1.17 -7.70
N SER A 96 5.28 -1.93 -7.72
CA SER A 96 4.76 -2.64 -6.55
C SER A 96 5.79 -3.54 -5.86
N SER A 97 6.66 -4.17 -6.63
CA SER A 97 7.73 -5.03 -6.10
C SER A 97 8.86 -4.25 -5.40
N GLN A 98 8.93 -2.94 -5.60
CA GLN A 98 9.87 -2.00 -4.96
C GLN A 98 9.26 -1.29 -3.76
N VAL A 99 8.03 -1.66 -3.37
CA VAL A 99 7.35 -1.19 -2.16
C VAL A 99 7.23 -2.34 -1.18
N LEU A 100 7.77 -2.16 0.00
CA LEU A 100 7.66 -3.15 1.07
C LEU A 100 6.29 -3.08 1.73
N VAL A 101 5.59 -4.21 1.79
CA VAL A 101 4.29 -4.32 2.47
C VAL A 101 4.44 -5.15 3.72
N LEU A 102 3.98 -4.60 4.83
CA LEU A 102 3.97 -5.23 6.15
C LEU A 102 2.54 -5.32 6.68
N VAL A 103 2.26 -6.36 7.45
CA VAL A 103 1.07 -6.45 8.28
C VAL A 103 1.54 -6.62 9.73
N ASP A 104 1.15 -5.69 10.60
CA ASP A 104 1.60 -5.60 12.00
C ASP A 104 3.14 -5.63 12.13
N GLY A 105 3.85 -5.02 11.15
CA GLY A 105 5.31 -4.94 11.09
C GLY A 105 6.00 -6.18 10.52
N VAL A 106 5.27 -7.17 10.04
CA VAL A 106 5.80 -8.42 9.47
C VAL A 106 5.53 -8.49 7.97
N ARG A 107 6.51 -8.98 7.20
CA ARG A 107 6.36 -9.18 5.75
C ARG A 107 5.34 -10.25 5.42
N MET A 108 4.54 -10.02 4.40
CA MET A 108 3.64 -11.04 3.85
C MET A 108 4.37 -11.99 2.89
N PRO A 109 3.99 -13.28 2.85
CA PRO A 109 4.44 -14.19 1.79
C PRO A 109 3.94 -13.71 0.41
N ARG A 110 4.70 -13.99 -0.65
CA ARG A 110 4.42 -13.56 -2.02
C ARG A 110 4.45 -14.74 -2.97
N ALA A 111 3.29 -15.22 -3.35
CA ALA A 111 3.14 -16.33 -4.27
C ALA A 111 2.90 -15.89 -5.73
N ILE A 112 2.83 -14.59 -6.02
CA ILE A 112 2.58 -14.04 -7.36
C ILE A 112 3.69 -13.07 -7.80
N MET A 113 3.77 -12.84 -9.12
CA MET A 113 4.63 -11.79 -9.69
C MET A 113 4.16 -10.39 -9.26
N GLY A 114 5.10 -9.49 -9.04
CA GLY A 114 4.82 -8.07 -8.81
C GLY A 114 4.49 -7.66 -7.37
N GLY A 115 4.47 -8.59 -6.42
CA GLY A 115 4.30 -8.21 -5.01
C GLY A 115 3.01 -8.71 -4.36
N VAL A 116 2.44 -7.92 -3.46
CA VAL A 116 1.18 -8.22 -2.75
C VAL A 116 -0.01 -7.78 -3.61
N ASP A 117 -1.05 -8.62 -3.70
CA ASP A 117 -2.29 -8.22 -4.35
C ASP A 117 -3.18 -7.42 -3.38
N PHE A 118 -3.01 -6.11 -3.44
CA PHE A 118 -3.73 -5.17 -2.57
C PHE A 118 -5.24 -5.14 -2.82
N ASN A 119 -5.68 -5.51 -4.02
CA ASN A 119 -7.10 -5.50 -4.36
C ASN A 119 -7.86 -6.66 -3.70
N GLN A 120 -7.15 -7.66 -3.24
CA GLN A 120 -7.70 -8.85 -2.60
C GLN A 120 -7.53 -8.86 -1.08
N PHE A 121 -6.77 -7.91 -0.49
CA PHE A 121 -6.54 -7.85 0.96
C PHE A 121 -7.82 -7.44 1.71
N PRO A 122 -8.16 -8.12 2.84
CA PRO A 122 -9.36 -7.80 3.63
C PRO A 122 -9.26 -6.46 4.36
N ILE A 123 -9.99 -5.45 3.90
CA ILE A 123 -9.93 -4.09 4.47
C ILE A 123 -10.60 -3.96 5.85
N ASN A 124 -11.56 -4.83 6.15
CA ASN A 124 -12.38 -4.78 7.37
C ASN A 124 -11.62 -5.09 8.67
N SER A 125 -10.39 -5.63 8.57
CA SER A 125 -9.53 -5.91 9.72
C SER A 125 -8.57 -4.76 10.06
N ILE A 126 -8.48 -3.73 9.21
CA ILE A 126 -7.48 -2.67 9.31
C ILE A 126 -7.90 -1.62 10.34
N GLU A 127 -6.99 -1.25 11.23
CA GLU A 127 -7.12 -0.14 12.17
C GLU A 127 -6.37 1.11 11.68
N ARG A 128 -5.22 0.91 11.03
CA ARG A 128 -4.38 2.00 10.53
C ARG A 128 -3.48 1.54 9.39
N ILE A 129 -3.09 2.44 8.51
CA ILE A 129 -2.06 2.23 7.50
C ILE A 129 -1.02 3.32 7.66
N ASP A 130 0.23 2.94 7.91
CA ASP A 130 1.38 3.85 7.88
C ASP A 130 2.05 3.73 6.52
N TYR A 131 2.05 4.82 5.74
CA TYR A 131 2.68 4.91 4.44
C TYR A 131 3.91 5.80 4.51
N ILE A 132 5.09 5.23 4.26
CA ILE A 132 6.39 5.88 4.35
C ILE A 132 6.98 5.92 2.94
N ARG A 133 7.39 7.10 2.47
CA ARG A 133 7.98 7.29 1.15
C ARG A 133 9.50 7.29 1.20
N GLY A 134 10.12 6.99 0.06
CA GLY A 134 11.57 6.97 -0.12
C GLY A 134 12.26 5.67 0.32
N ALA A 135 13.56 5.62 0.17
CA ALA A 135 14.37 4.46 0.50
C ALA A 135 14.41 4.21 2.02
N ARG A 136 14.04 2.99 2.45
CA ARG A 136 14.01 2.58 3.85
C ARG A 136 14.65 1.21 4.11
N ALA A 137 15.44 0.72 3.16
CA ALA A 137 16.04 -0.61 3.29
C ALA A 137 17.07 -0.71 4.42
N SER A 138 17.70 0.39 4.83
CA SER A 138 18.59 0.44 6.00
C SER A 138 17.90 0.12 7.34
N ILE A 139 16.56 0.17 7.37
CA ILE A 139 15.75 -0.14 8.55
C ILE A 139 14.96 -1.42 8.33
N TYR A 140 14.34 -1.56 7.16
CA TYR A 140 13.39 -2.62 6.85
C TYR A 140 13.95 -3.78 6.02
N GLY A 141 15.12 -3.59 5.39
CA GLY A 141 15.76 -4.56 4.47
C GLY A 141 15.19 -4.50 3.05
N SER A 142 15.39 -5.57 2.30
CA SER A 142 15.01 -5.70 0.89
C SER A 142 13.60 -5.18 0.57
N GLU A 143 13.40 -4.66 -0.67
CA GLU A 143 12.11 -4.22 -1.23
C GLU A 143 11.64 -2.81 -0.83
N ALA A 144 12.25 -2.18 0.17
CA ALA A 144 11.95 -0.81 0.58
C ALA A 144 12.74 0.22 -0.27
N ILE A 145 12.61 0.13 -1.61
CA ILE A 145 13.24 1.06 -2.57
C ILE A 145 12.44 2.36 -2.67
N SER A 146 11.13 2.24 -2.94
CA SER A 146 10.24 3.38 -3.18
C SER A 146 9.43 3.78 -1.96
N GLY A 147 9.31 2.88 -0.99
CA GLY A 147 8.58 3.14 0.25
C GLY A 147 8.21 1.87 1.01
N VAL A 148 7.53 2.09 2.13
CA VAL A 148 6.99 1.04 3.00
C VAL A 148 5.51 1.34 3.26
N ILE A 149 4.67 0.30 3.19
CA ILE A 149 3.28 0.33 3.61
C ILE A 149 3.13 -0.66 4.76
N ASN A 150 2.86 -0.16 5.96
CA ASN A 150 2.63 -0.99 7.13
C ASN A 150 1.14 -0.94 7.50
N ILE A 151 0.47 -2.07 7.36
CA ILE A 151 -0.96 -2.25 7.64
C ILE A 151 -1.07 -2.73 9.08
N ILE A 152 -1.68 -1.93 9.94
CA ILE A 152 -1.91 -2.24 11.34
C ILE A 152 -3.32 -2.79 11.51
N THR A 153 -3.42 -3.98 12.09
CA THR A 153 -4.71 -4.67 12.31
C THR A 153 -5.05 -4.86 13.77
N ARG A 154 -4.09 -4.59 14.67
CA ARG A 154 -4.27 -4.65 16.13
C ARG A 154 -5.04 -3.43 16.59
N ALA A 155 -6.03 -3.63 17.46
CA ALA A 155 -6.73 -2.54 18.13
C ALA A 155 -6.02 -2.15 19.42
N ASP A 156 -6.28 -0.94 19.89
CA ASP A 156 -5.85 -0.52 21.23
C ASP A 156 -6.52 -1.36 22.32
N ILE A 157 -5.84 -1.53 23.44
CA ILE A 157 -6.26 -2.47 24.51
C ILE A 157 -7.60 -2.10 25.15
N ASP A 158 -7.92 -0.80 25.14
CA ASP A 158 -9.17 -0.25 25.71
C ASP A 158 -10.27 -0.04 24.66
N ASN A 159 -10.01 -0.43 23.39
CA ASN A 159 -10.96 -0.24 22.30
C ASN A 159 -12.21 -1.14 22.48
N ASP A 160 -13.39 -0.54 22.59
CA ASP A 160 -14.70 -1.21 22.53
C ASP A 160 -15.46 -0.74 21.28
N ALA A 161 -15.24 -1.42 20.16
CA ALA A 161 -15.74 -1.06 18.85
C ALA A 161 -16.39 -2.24 18.11
N SER A 162 -17.31 -2.92 18.81
CA SER A 162 -18.04 -4.05 18.22
C SER A 162 -19.12 -3.57 17.25
N ARG A 163 -19.20 -4.20 16.06
CA ARG A 163 -20.17 -3.78 15.03
C ARG A 163 -20.55 -4.92 14.08
N VAL A 164 -21.72 -4.77 13.48
CA VAL A 164 -22.15 -5.53 12.30
C VAL A 164 -22.48 -4.56 11.17
N SER A 165 -22.00 -4.87 9.97
CA SER A 165 -22.24 -4.06 8.77
C SER A 165 -22.82 -4.93 7.66
N ALA A 166 -23.75 -4.37 6.87
CA ALA A 166 -24.25 -5.00 5.67
C ALA A 166 -24.45 -3.93 4.57
N GLY A 167 -24.09 -4.27 3.34
CA GLY A 167 -24.18 -3.34 2.21
C GLY A 167 -24.50 -4.04 0.88
N TYR A 168 -25.01 -3.22 -0.05
CA TYR A 168 -25.38 -3.63 -1.39
C TYR A 168 -25.07 -2.52 -2.40
N GLY A 169 -24.63 -2.88 -3.60
CA GLY A 169 -24.28 -1.92 -4.65
C GLY A 169 -24.41 -2.44 -6.07
N SER A 170 -23.85 -1.67 -6.99
CA SER A 170 -23.76 -2.01 -8.42
C SER A 170 -23.11 -3.38 -8.62
N ASP A 171 -23.37 -4.02 -9.77
CA ASP A 171 -22.82 -5.32 -10.14
C ASP A 171 -23.14 -6.42 -9.10
N ASN A 172 -24.35 -6.35 -8.52
CA ASN A 172 -24.83 -7.25 -7.47
C ASN A 172 -23.85 -7.36 -6.27
N HIS A 173 -23.12 -6.27 -6.00
CA HIS A 173 -22.10 -6.22 -4.96
C HIS A 173 -22.74 -6.31 -3.56
N LYS A 174 -22.39 -7.33 -2.81
CA LYS A 174 -22.85 -7.61 -1.44
C LYS A 174 -21.66 -7.67 -0.51
N LYS A 175 -21.79 -7.04 0.64
CA LYS A 175 -20.75 -7.05 1.67
C LYS A 175 -21.38 -7.20 3.03
N GLY A 176 -20.80 -8.06 3.86
CA GLY A 176 -21.17 -8.25 5.27
C GLY A 176 -19.94 -8.33 6.14
N THR A 177 -19.96 -7.66 7.29
CA THR A 177 -18.83 -7.69 8.24
C THR A 177 -19.37 -7.80 9.65
N PHE A 178 -18.74 -8.64 10.45
CA PHE A 178 -18.97 -8.77 11.88
C PHE A 178 -17.65 -8.54 12.61
N VAL A 179 -17.62 -7.55 13.50
CA VAL A 179 -16.46 -7.21 14.32
C VAL A 179 -16.86 -7.28 15.78
N VAL A 180 -16.08 -8.00 16.56
CA VAL A 180 -16.08 -7.92 18.02
C VAL A 180 -14.72 -7.40 18.44
N SER A 181 -14.68 -6.26 19.12
CA SER A 181 -13.46 -5.64 19.64
C SER A 181 -13.77 -5.14 21.03
N LYS A 182 -13.32 -5.89 22.07
CA LYS A 182 -13.71 -5.63 23.46
C LYS A 182 -12.59 -5.88 24.45
N PRO A 183 -12.47 -5.05 25.49
CA PRO A 183 -11.79 -5.43 26.73
C PRO A 183 -12.45 -6.65 27.36
N VAL A 184 -11.65 -7.67 27.71
CA VAL A 184 -12.13 -8.93 28.31
C VAL A 184 -11.60 -9.13 29.73
N GLY A 185 -11.20 -8.07 30.38
CA GLY A 185 -10.65 -7.96 31.72
C GLY A 185 -9.56 -6.92 31.80
N ASP A 186 -9.05 -6.60 32.98
CA ASP A 186 -8.01 -5.60 33.17
C ASP A 186 -6.78 -5.94 32.33
N GLY A 187 -6.39 -4.99 31.44
CA GLY A 187 -5.26 -5.15 30.55
C GLY A 187 -5.38 -6.30 29.55
N LYS A 188 -6.59 -6.73 29.18
CA LYS A 188 -6.85 -7.81 28.23
C LYS A 188 -7.85 -7.36 27.19
N HIS A 189 -7.54 -7.63 25.93
CA HIS A 189 -8.40 -7.27 24.81
C HIS A 189 -8.54 -8.44 23.83
N PHE A 190 -9.74 -8.62 23.30
CA PHE A 190 -10.04 -9.56 22.23
C PHE A 190 -10.60 -8.84 21.03
N LYS A 191 -10.08 -9.15 19.85
CA LYS A 191 -10.61 -8.70 18.56
C LYS A 191 -10.89 -9.88 17.65
N GLY A 192 -12.11 -9.95 17.12
CA GLY A 192 -12.51 -10.90 16.09
C GLY A 192 -13.16 -10.18 14.92
N VAL A 193 -12.78 -10.54 13.71
CA VAL A 193 -13.34 -9.99 12.45
C VAL A 193 -13.71 -11.14 11.55
N LEU A 194 -14.96 -11.15 11.08
CA LEU A 194 -15.46 -12.05 10.04
C LEU A 194 -16.02 -11.18 8.92
N GLY A 195 -15.55 -11.37 7.70
CA GLY A 195 -15.99 -10.62 6.53
C GLY A 195 -16.36 -11.52 5.37
N TYR A 196 -17.41 -11.14 4.67
CA TYR A 196 -17.85 -11.74 3.42
C TYR A 196 -18.12 -10.65 2.40
N GLU A 197 -17.66 -10.84 1.16
CA GLU A 197 -17.92 -9.93 0.05
C GLU A 197 -18.11 -10.75 -1.22
N LYS A 198 -19.07 -10.34 -2.06
CA LYS A 198 -19.30 -10.93 -3.38
C LYS A 198 -19.81 -9.88 -4.35
N THR A 199 -19.30 -9.91 -5.57
CA THR A 199 -19.82 -9.13 -6.71
C THR A 199 -19.79 -9.98 -7.98
N ASP A 200 -20.76 -9.80 -8.84
CA ASP A 200 -20.76 -10.46 -10.15
C ASP A 200 -19.75 -9.80 -11.11
N GLY A 201 -19.37 -8.54 -10.82
CA GLY A 201 -18.43 -7.78 -11.64
C GLY A 201 -18.99 -7.39 -13.00
N PHE A 202 -18.10 -7.21 -13.97
CA PHE A 202 -18.44 -6.84 -15.35
C PHE A 202 -17.40 -7.44 -16.30
N ASN A 203 -17.64 -7.39 -17.62
CA ASN A 203 -16.64 -7.84 -18.60
C ASN A 203 -15.41 -6.92 -18.60
N VAL A 204 -14.30 -7.41 -18.02
CA VAL A 204 -13.06 -6.63 -17.85
C VAL A 204 -12.22 -6.53 -19.13
N LYS A 205 -12.48 -7.40 -20.12
CA LYS A 205 -11.72 -7.43 -21.39
C LYS A 205 -12.63 -7.60 -22.61
N PRO A 206 -13.53 -6.64 -22.86
CA PRO A 206 -14.53 -6.75 -23.93
C PRO A 206 -13.87 -6.82 -25.30
N LEU A 207 -14.33 -7.75 -26.14
CA LEU A 207 -13.93 -7.85 -27.53
C LEU A 207 -14.80 -6.95 -28.42
N PRO A 208 -14.23 -6.14 -29.32
CA PRO A 208 -15.01 -5.29 -30.21
C PRO A 208 -15.99 -6.09 -31.06
N GLY A 209 -17.29 -5.77 -30.95
CA GLY A 209 -18.35 -6.40 -31.74
C GLY A 209 -18.77 -7.80 -31.26
N VAL A 210 -18.26 -8.28 -30.15
CA VAL A 210 -18.65 -9.55 -29.52
C VAL A 210 -19.34 -9.25 -28.20
N ASN A 211 -20.56 -9.69 -28.02
CA ASN A 211 -21.23 -9.73 -26.73
C ASN A 211 -21.19 -11.18 -26.24
N ASP A 212 -20.18 -11.53 -25.47
CA ASP A 212 -20.01 -12.86 -24.89
C ASP A 212 -20.80 -13.04 -23.59
N GLY A 213 -21.36 -11.93 -23.04
CA GLY A 213 -22.11 -11.94 -21.78
C GLY A 213 -21.24 -12.28 -20.58
N ASP A 214 -19.93 -12.11 -20.71
CA ASP A 214 -18.96 -12.51 -19.71
C ASP A 214 -18.89 -11.49 -18.56
N GLU A 215 -18.95 -11.97 -17.33
CA GLU A 215 -18.84 -11.19 -16.13
C GLU A 215 -17.69 -11.77 -15.28
N HIS A 216 -16.86 -10.90 -14.72
CA HIS A 216 -15.69 -11.27 -13.96
C HIS A 216 -15.89 -10.89 -12.49
N GLY A 217 -16.45 -11.86 -11.76
CA GLY A 217 -16.84 -11.70 -10.36
C GLY A 217 -15.65 -11.79 -9.39
N PHE A 218 -15.98 -11.47 -8.14
CA PHE A 218 -15.10 -11.64 -7.00
C PHE A 218 -15.89 -12.12 -5.79
N GLU A 219 -15.35 -13.08 -5.07
CA GLU A 219 -15.90 -13.55 -3.80
C GLU A 219 -14.80 -13.73 -2.77
N THR A 220 -15.02 -13.30 -1.52
CA THR A 220 -14.08 -13.49 -0.42
C THR A 220 -14.76 -13.79 0.89
N LEU A 221 -14.15 -14.72 1.64
CA LEU A 221 -14.43 -14.95 3.05
C LEU A 221 -13.14 -14.75 3.83
N ASN A 222 -13.17 -13.92 4.88
CA ASN A 222 -11.99 -13.66 5.69
C ASN A 222 -12.30 -13.73 7.18
N LEU A 223 -11.32 -14.18 7.96
CA LEU A 223 -11.35 -14.27 9.42
C LEU A 223 -10.05 -13.72 10.00
N LYS A 224 -10.14 -12.87 11.01
CA LYS A 224 -9.02 -12.52 11.88
C LYS A 224 -9.44 -12.61 13.33
N LEU A 225 -8.59 -13.22 14.16
CA LEU A 225 -8.73 -13.28 15.62
C LEU A 225 -7.44 -12.78 16.25
N GLY A 226 -7.56 -11.93 17.26
CA GLY A 226 -6.43 -11.40 18.01
C GLY A 226 -6.75 -11.35 19.49
N TYR A 227 -5.76 -11.65 20.31
CA TYR A 227 -5.82 -11.50 21.75
C TYR A 227 -4.57 -10.79 22.25
N GLN A 228 -4.77 -9.74 23.02
CA GLN A 228 -3.72 -8.95 23.65
C GLN A 228 -3.84 -8.99 25.16
N GLN A 229 -2.70 -8.98 25.86
CA GLN A 229 -2.66 -8.95 27.31
C GLN A 229 -1.47 -8.17 27.83
N ASN A 230 -1.72 -7.28 28.78
CA ASN A 230 -0.70 -6.69 29.63
C ASN A 230 -0.41 -7.66 30.79
N PHE A 231 0.81 -8.21 30.84
CA PHE A 231 1.25 -9.09 31.92
C PHE A 231 1.73 -8.30 33.13
N SER A 232 2.21 -7.08 32.90
CA SER A 232 2.59 -6.08 33.89
C SER A 232 2.55 -4.69 33.25
N ASP A 233 2.86 -3.64 34.04
CA ASP A 233 2.96 -2.26 33.54
C ASP A 233 4.01 -2.09 32.41
N ASN A 234 4.98 -3.00 32.33
CA ASN A 234 6.09 -2.91 31.37
C ASN A 234 6.10 -4.02 30.32
N LEU A 235 5.26 -5.06 30.46
CA LEU A 235 5.27 -6.22 29.55
C LEU A 235 3.89 -6.50 29.02
N SER A 236 3.75 -6.45 27.71
CA SER A 236 2.54 -6.84 26.97
C SER A 236 2.84 -7.93 25.95
N GLY A 237 1.81 -8.63 25.54
CA GLY A 237 1.90 -9.64 24.49
C GLY A 237 0.64 -9.69 23.64
N TYR A 238 0.82 -10.12 22.41
CA TYR A 238 -0.25 -10.31 21.44
C TYR A 238 -0.09 -11.66 20.75
N VAL A 239 -1.20 -12.30 20.45
CA VAL A 239 -1.28 -13.47 19.56
C VAL A 239 -2.42 -13.26 18.59
N GLY A 240 -2.15 -13.52 17.30
CA GLY A 240 -3.11 -13.38 16.22
C GLY A 240 -3.13 -14.59 15.29
N VAL A 241 -4.30 -14.82 14.68
CA VAL A 241 -4.46 -15.71 13.54
C VAL A 241 -5.33 -15.04 12.50
N SER A 242 -4.99 -15.25 11.22
CA SER A 242 -5.74 -14.70 10.11
C SER A 242 -5.85 -15.71 8.97
N ALA A 243 -6.97 -15.71 8.29
CA ALA A 243 -7.19 -16.54 7.12
C ALA A 243 -8.13 -15.81 6.16
N TYR A 244 -7.91 -15.99 4.85
CA TYR A 244 -8.89 -15.61 3.83
C TYR A 244 -8.83 -16.56 2.65
N ASN A 245 -9.97 -16.65 1.99
CA ASN A 245 -10.11 -17.32 0.69
C ASN A 245 -10.77 -16.34 -0.27
N ASN A 246 -10.07 -16.04 -1.36
CA ASN A 246 -10.53 -15.16 -2.42
C ASN A 246 -10.67 -15.96 -3.70
N GLU A 247 -11.79 -15.78 -4.40
CA GLU A 247 -12.03 -16.33 -5.73
C GLU A 247 -12.33 -15.16 -6.67
N TYR A 248 -11.71 -15.13 -7.85
CA TYR A 248 -11.93 -14.09 -8.85
C TYR A 248 -11.87 -14.66 -10.26
N ASP A 249 -12.77 -14.20 -11.10
CA ASP A 249 -12.76 -14.54 -12.51
C ASP A 249 -11.97 -13.51 -13.32
N TYR A 250 -11.30 -13.94 -14.37
CA TYR A 250 -10.57 -13.08 -15.28
C TYR A 250 -10.45 -13.69 -16.67
N ASP A 251 -10.12 -12.87 -17.66
CA ASP A 251 -9.85 -13.33 -19.01
C ASP A 251 -8.37 -13.59 -19.24
N ASN A 252 -8.08 -14.79 -19.73
CA ASN A 252 -6.79 -15.11 -20.29
C ASN A 252 -6.59 -14.42 -21.66
N SER A 253 -5.38 -14.51 -22.22
CA SER A 253 -5.10 -13.98 -23.56
C SER A 253 -6.04 -14.59 -24.60
N SER A 254 -6.41 -13.76 -25.59
CA SER A 254 -7.27 -14.18 -26.70
C SER A 254 -6.64 -15.30 -27.50
N TYR A 255 -7.39 -16.39 -27.69
CA TYR A 255 -7.05 -17.43 -28.65
C TYR A 255 -7.71 -17.10 -29.99
N GLY A 256 -6.92 -16.69 -30.94
CA GLY A 256 -7.34 -16.48 -32.31
C GLY A 256 -6.18 -16.00 -33.17
N ASN A 257 -6.11 -16.48 -34.37
CA ASN A 257 -5.22 -15.95 -35.37
C ASN A 257 -6.03 -15.04 -36.28
N PRO A 258 -5.86 -13.70 -36.21
CA PRO A 258 -6.57 -12.75 -37.09
C PRO A 258 -6.39 -13.07 -38.58
N ALA A 259 -5.27 -13.76 -38.94
CA ALA A 259 -5.02 -14.20 -40.30
C ALA A 259 -5.95 -15.33 -40.77
N TRP A 260 -6.70 -15.97 -39.89
CA TRP A 260 -7.58 -17.11 -40.20
C TRP A 260 -9.06 -16.80 -40.03
N GLY A 261 -9.40 -15.54 -39.71
CA GLY A 261 -10.79 -15.08 -39.61
C GLY A 261 -11.58 -15.69 -38.43
N THR A 262 -10.90 -16.24 -37.43
CA THR A 262 -11.54 -16.73 -36.20
C THR A 262 -11.80 -15.57 -35.26
N VAL A 263 -13.03 -15.47 -34.78
CA VAL A 263 -13.41 -14.52 -33.73
C VAL A 263 -12.78 -15.01 -32.43
N ASP A 264 -11.94 -14.21 -31.88
CA ASP A 264 -11.26 -14.51 -30.62
C ASP A 264 -12.30 -14.49 -29.51
N LYS A 265 -12.44 -15.60 -28.82
CA LYS A 265 -13.06 -15.65 -27.50
C LYS A 265 -11.96 -15.65 -26.47
N HIS A 266 -12.08 -14.79 -25.49
CA HIS A 266 -11.26 -14.95 -24.28
C HIS A 266 -11.67 -16.23 -23.56
N GLU A 267 -10.68 -16.94 -23.02
CA GLU A 267 -10.96 -18.07 -22.13
C GLU A 267 -11.10 -17.50 -20.71
N LYS A 268 -12.31 -17.59 -20.17
CA LYS A 268 -12.56 -17.23 -18.77
C LYS A 268 -11.85 -18.21 -17.86
N LYS A 269 -11.04 -17.67 -16.96
CA LYS A 269 -10.33 -18.38 -15.92
C LYS A 269 -10.81 -17.93 -14.55
N THR A 270 -10.54 -18.78 -13.56
CA THR A 270 -10.78 -18.49 -12.15
C THR A 270 -9.46 -18.58 -11.41
N GLY A 271 -9.09 -17.51 -10.73
CA GLY A 271 -8.00 -17.48 -9.77
C GLY A 271 -8.53 -17.66 -8.36
N GLU A 272 -7.84 -18.44 -7.53
CA GLU A 272 -8.13 -18.56 -6.10
C GLU A 272 -6.88 -18.23 -5.30
N VAL A 273 -7.03 -17.45 -4.22
CA VAL A 273 -5.96 -17.15 -3.27
C VAL A 273 -6.39 -17.55 -1.88
N GLU A 274 -5.71 -18.54 -1.32
CA GLU A 274 -5.89 -18.97 0.06
C GLU A 274 -4.72 -18.48 0.90
N TYR A 275 -5.01 -17.88 2.04
CA TYR A 275 -4.01 -17.43 2.99
C TYR A 275 -4.35 -17.90 4.39
N VAL A 276 -3.32 -18.34 5.11
CA VAL A 276 -3.36 -18.59 6.55
C VAL A 276 -2.11 -18.03 7.20
N GLY A 277 -2.28 -17.35 8.33
CA GLY A 277 -1.17 -16.77 9.08
C GLY A 277 -1.41 -16.81 10.57
N ALA A 278 -0.31 -16.84 11.32
CA ALA A 278 -0.30 -16.70 12.77
C ALA A 278 0.87 -15.80 13.18
N ASP A 279 0.64 -14.93 14.14
CA ASP A 279 1.64 -14.02 14.65
C ASP A 279 1.59 -13.92 16.19
N LEU A 280 2.75 -13.67 16.76
CA LEU A 280 2.96 -13.43 18.18
C LEU A 280 3.90 -12.24 18.33
N SER A 281 3.61 -11.33 19.26
CA SER A 281 4.56 -10.35 19.73
C SER A 281 4.62 -10.29 21.24
N LEU A 282 5.81 -9.94 21.75
CA LEU A 282 6.08 -9.56 23.12
C LEU A 282 6.75 -8.21 23.12
N GLU A 283 6.20 -7.26 23.86
CA GLU A 283 6.69 -5.90 23.98
C GLU A 283 7.03 -5.61 25.43
N TYR A 284 8.26 -5.16 25.66
CA TYR A 284 8.74 -4.71 26.95
C TYR A 284 9.15 -3.24 26.87
N ASN A 285 8.46 -2.40 27.63
CA ASN A 285 8.70 -0.96 27.69
C ASN A 285 8.94 -0.55 29.14
N LYS A 286 10.14 -0.03 29.43
CA LYS A 286 10.46 0.46 30.75
C LYS A 286 11.39 1.68 30.67
N ASP A 287 10.93 2.80 31.18
CA ASP A 287 11.66 4.07 31.23
C ASP A 287 12.23 4.43 29.85
N VAL A 288 13.54 4.30 29.69
CA VAL A 288 14.30 4.67 28.50
C VAL A 288 14.54 3.50 27.54
N TYR A 289 14.07 2.30 27.85
CA TYR A 289 14.33 1.08 27.09
C TYR A 289 13.05 0.44 26.57
N SER A 290 13.02 0.15 25.27
CA SER A 290 11.97 -0.61 24.61
C SER A 290 12.55 -1.81 23.88
N SER A 291 11.87 -2.95 23.97
CA SER A 291 12.23 -4.18 23.25
C SER A 291 11.00 -4.87 22.73
N GLU A 292 10.99 -5.26 21.46
CA GLU A 292 9.91 -5.99 20.83
C GLU A 292 10.43 -7.25 20.13
N LEU A 293 9.82 -8.40 20.46
CA LEU A 293 10.04 -9.67 19.76
C LEU A 293 8.77 -10.04 18.98
N LYS A 294 8.90 -10.24 17.67
CA LYS A 294 7.83 -10.73 16.79
C LYS A 294 8.21 -12.08 16.19
N LEU A 295 7.26 -13.00 16.21
CA LEU A 295 7.33 -14.27 15.48
C LEU A 295 6.09 -14.38 14.61
N ALA A 296 6.26 -14.71 13.35
CA ALA A 296 5.13 -14.88 12.44
C ALA A 296 5.37 -15.99 11.44
N TYR A 297 4.29 -16.71 11.15
CA TYR A 297 4.21 -17.69 10.07
C TYR A 297 3.06 -17.32 9.14
N GLY A 298 3.27 -17.47 7.84
CA GLY A 298 2.24 -17.30 6.83
C GLY A 298 2.44 -18.27 5.68
N GLN A 299 1.33 -18.75 5.15
CA GLN A 299 1.30 -19.53 3.91
C GLN A 299 0.27 -18.90 2.97
N GLN A 300 0.65 -18.76 1.72
CA GLN A 300 -0.23 -18.32 0.65
C GLN A 300 -0.19 -19.33 -0.49
N ASP A 301 -1.35 -19.82 -0.87
CA ASP A 301 -1.58 -20.71 -2.00
C ASP A 301 -2.34 -19.96 -3.09
N ASN A 302 -1.81 -19.95 -4.30
CA ASN A 302 -2.43 -19.37 -5.48
C ASN A 302 -2.74 -20.47 -6.48
N TYR A 303 -3.99 -20.55 -6.91
CA TYR A 303 -4.48 -21.45 -7.94
C TYR A 303 -4.98 -20.65 -9.14
N ASP A 304 -4.79 -21.19 -10.33
CA ASP A 304 -5.26 -20.65 -11.60
C ASP A 304 -5.78 -21.77 -12.47
N HIS A 305 -7.07 -21.78 -12.75
CA HIS A 305 -7.72 -22.84 -13.51
C HIS A 305 -8.79 -22.31 -14.46
N LYS A 306 -9.22 -23.13 -15.41
CA LYS A 306 -10.35 -22.76 -16.29
C LYS A 306 -11.62 -22.65 -15.47
N SER A 307 -12.40 -21.61 -15.72
CA SER A 307 -13.67 -21.38 -15.03
C SER A 307 -14.59 -22.60 -15.13
N GLY A 308 -15.18 -22.98 -13.99
CA GLY A 308 -16.04 -24.16 -13.88
C GLY A 308 -15.31 -25.50 -13.78
N GLN A 309 -13.97 -25.52 -13.76
CA GLN A 309 -13.18 -26.70 -13.46
C GLN A 309 -12.70 -26.69 -11.99
N SER A 310 -12.20 -27.84 -11.52
CA SER A 310 -11.61 -27.92 -10.17
C SER A 310 -10.23 -27.27 -10.14
N LYS A 311 -9.90 -26.51 -9.10
CA LYS A 311 -8.57 -25.94 -8.88
C LYS A 311 -7.43 -26.97 -8.90
N SER A 312 -7.73 -28.23 -8.57
CA SER A 312 -6.75 -29.32 -8.64
C SER A 312 -6.25 -29.63 -10.06
N THR A 313 -6.91 -29.14 -11.10
CA THR A 313 -6.52 -29.33 -12.50
C THR A 313 -5.73 -28.16 -13.07
N GLY A 314 -5.60 -27.07 -12.33
CA GLY A 314 -4.94 -25.83 -12.73
C GLY A 314 -3.53 -25.68 -12.19
N ASP A 315 -2.99 -24.46 -12.35
CA ASP A 315 -1.70 -24.07 -11.79
C ASP A 315 -1.82 -23.94 -10.26
N HIS A 316 -0.72 -24.22 -9.57
CA HIS A 316 -0.66 -24.08 -8.11
C HIS A 316 0.72 -23.60 -7.69
N VAL A 317 0.78 -22.42 -7.10
CA VAL A 317 1.98 -21.85 -6.49
C VAL A 317 1.71 -21.58 -5.02
N ALA A 318 2.52 -22.16 -4.13
CA ALA A 318 2.39 -21.98 -2.69
C ALA A 318 3.73 -21.53 -2.09
N ILE A 319 3.68 -20.46 -1.28
CA ILE A 319 4.82 -19.94 -0.52
C ILE A 319 4.51 -20.02 0.97
N GLU A 320 5.41 -20.66 1.70
CA GLU A 320 5.48 -20.62 3.17
C GLU A 320 6.55 -19.61 3.60
N GLN A 321 6.26 -18.82 4.62
CA GLN A 321 7.22 -17.87 5.17
C GLN A 321 7.17 -17.86 6.69
N PHE A 322 8.35 -17.86 7.32
CA PHE A 322 8.51 -17.63 8.75
C PHE A 322 9.40 -16.41 8.98
N ASN A 323 9.03 -15.57 9.92
CA ASN A 323 9.78 -14.39 10.33
C ASN A 323 10.00 -14.43 11.85
N ALA A 324 11.21 -14.07 12.28
CA ALA A 324 11.53 -13.74 13.65
C ALA A 324 12.26 -12.39 13.66
N ILE A 325 11.72 -11.43 14.39
CA ILE A 325 12.18 -10.04 14.43
C ILE A 325 12.38 -9.66 15.90
N TRP A 326 13.55 -9.14 16.25
CA TRP A 326 13.83 -8.62 17.58
C TRP A 326 14.37 -7.19 17.46
N LEU A 327 13.60 -6.24 17.96
CA LEU A 327 13.89 -4.81 17.93
C LEU A 327 14.19 -4.32 19.33
N ASN A 328 15.14 -3.40 19.45
CA ASN A 328 15.50 -2.77 20.71
C ASN A 328 15.76 -1.29 20.48
N SER A 329 15.31 -0.44 21.39
CA SER A 329 15.65 0.98 21.43
C SER A 329 16.00 1.42 22.83
N TYR A 330 16.87 2.41 22.91
CA TYR A 330 17.36 2.98 24.16
C TYR A 330 17.52 4.49 24.00
N SER A 331 16.82 5.26 24.82
CA SER A 331 17.03 6.72 24.92
C SER A 331 18.19 6.99 25.85
N VAL A 332 19.35 7.33 25.27
CA VAL A 332 20.61 7.58 26.04
C VAL A 332 20.47 8.80 26.94
N ASN A 333 19.82 9.83 26.42
CA ASN A 333 19.40 11.05 27.10
C ASN A 333 18.24 11.69 26.34
N GLU A 334 17.85 12.91 26.68
CA GLU A 334 16.75 13.64 26.01
C GLU A 334 17.04 13.96 24.53
N GLU A 335 18.31 13.96 24.13
CA GLU A 335 18.77 14.35 22.81
C GLU A 335 19.10 13.16 21.89
N LEU A 336 19.56 12.02 22.46
CA LEU A 336 20.08 10.88 21.71
C LEU A 336 19.30 9.61 21.99
N SER A 337 18.74 9.04 20.94
CA SER A 337 18.14 7.70 20.92
C SER A 337 18.94 6.78 19.99
N VAL A 338 19.11 5.54 20.37
CA VAL A 338 19.74 4.50 19.55
C VAL A 338 18.84 3.27 19.48
N GLY A 339 18.83 2.61 18.34
CA GLY A 339 18.06 1.40 18.14
C GLY A 339 18.82 0.36 17.35
N GLY A 340 18.39 -0.87 17.42
CA GLY A 340 18.94 -1.97 16.65
C GLY A 340 17.96 -3.12 16.50
N GLY A 341 18.14 -3.89 15.44
CA GLY A 341 17.28 -5.01 15.11
C GLY A 341 18.03 -6.21 14.60
N LEU A 342 17.49 -7.39 14.90
CA LEU A 342 17.85 -8.65 14.30
C LEU A 342 16.61 -9.20 13.59
N ASP A 343 16.77 -9.60 12.32
CA ASP A 343 15.71 -10.17 11.50
C ASP A 343 16.17 -11.53 10.96
N TYR A 344 15.36 -12.54 11.15
CA TYR A 344 15.53 -13.83 10.48
C TYR A 344 14.27 -14.14 9.68
N ARG A 345 14.44 -14.44 8.40
CA ARG A 345 13.36 -14.84 7.51
C ARG A 345 13.74 -16.10 6.75
N THR A 346 12.78 -17.02 6.65
CA THR A 346 12.88 -18.14 5.72
C THR A 346 11.64 -18.16 4.84
N GLU A 347 11.87 -18.32 3.54
CA GLU A 347 10.84 -18.49 2.52
C GLU A 347 11.03 -19.85 1.84
N LYS A 348 9.93 -20.56 1.67
CA LYS A 348 9.92 -21.87 1.00
C LYS A 348 8.86 -21.89 -0.08
N LEU A 349 9.25 -22.26 -1.29
CA LEU A 349 8.31 -22.67 -2.32
C LEU A 349 7.79 -24.07 -1.96
N ALA A 350 6.63 -24.13 -1.32
CA ALA A 350 5.99 -25.37 -0.87
C ALA A 350 5.37 -26.13 -2.05
N LYS A 351 4.88 -25.38 -3.06
CA LYS A 351 4.36 -25.91 -4.32
C LYS A 351 4.67 -24.94 -5.45
N GLY A 352 5.15 -25.46 -6.56
CA GLY A 352 5.36 -24.73 -7.81
C GLY A 352 4.99 -25.63 -8.97
N TYR A 353 3.75 -25.52 -9.45
CA TYR A 353 3.23 -26.40 -10.49
C TYR A 353 2.44 -25.58 -11.52
N ILE A 354 2.75 -25.78 -12.79
CA ILE A 354 1.98 -25.27 -13.93
C ILE A 354 1.33 -26.47 -14.62
N ALA A 355 0.02 -26.39 -14.78
CA ALA A 355 -0.78 -27.44 -15.43
C ALA A 355 -0.43 -27.59 -16.92
N PRO A 356 -0.69 -28.76 -17.52
CA PRO A 356 -0.51 -28.93 -18.95
C PRO A 356 -1.51 -28.04 -19.72
N SER A 357 -1.03 -27.47 -20.82
CA SER A 357 -1.82 -26.65 -21.74
C SER A 357 -1.81 -27.28 -23.13
N ASP A 358 -2.60 -26.73 -24.04
CA ASP A 358 -2.61 -27.15 -25.47
C ASP A 358 -1.23 -26.98 -26.14
N TRP A 359 -0.34 -26.20 -25.52
CA TRP A 359 0.99 -25.83 -26.03
C TRP A 359 2.16 -26.45 -25.26
N GLY A 360 1.91 -27.18 -24.17
CA GLY A 360 2.98 -27.74 -23.35
C GLY A 360 2.53 -28.75 -22.30
N SER A 361 3.46 -29.61 -21.90
CA SER A 361 3.27 -30.52 -20.77
C SER A 361 3.32 -29.76 -19.46
N SER A 362 2.84 -30.37 -18.38
CA SER A 362 2.99 -29.84 -17.02
C SER A 362 4.45 -29.54 -16.68
N GLN A 363 4.67 -28.47 -15.94
CA GLN A 363 5.99 -28.03 -15.49
C GLN A 363 5.98 -27.80 -13.97
N SER A 364 7.15 -27.86 -13.36
CA SER A 364 7.31 -27.57 -11.94
C SER A 364 8.43 -26.55 -11.73
N TYR A 365 8.24 -25.68 -10.75
CA TYR A 365 9.33 -24.83 -10.24
C TYR A 365 10.35 -25.70 -9.52
N ASP A 366 11.64 -25.50 -9.80
CA ASP A 366 12.75 -26.21 -9.16
C ASP A 366 13.81 -25.18 -8.69
N PRO A 367 13.57 -24.49 -7.56
CA PRO A 367 14.50 -23.49 -7.06
C PRO A 367 15.77 -24.16 -6.52
N GLU A 368 16.94 -23.69 -6.94
CA GLU A 368 18.25 -24.15 -6.45
C GLU A 368 18.39 -23.98 -4.93
N LYS A 369 17.86 -22.84 -4.40
CA LYS A 369 17.83 -22.53 -2.95
C LYS A 369 16.41 -22.56 -2.42
N ASN A 370 16.03 -23.72 -1.86
CA ASN A 370 14.74 -23.90 -1.21
C ASN A 370 14.91 -24.72 0.08
N PRO A 371 14.72 -24.15 1.31
CA PRO A 371 14.27 -22.78 1.54
C PRO A 371 15.35 -21.71 1.32
N ARG A 372 14.92 -20.50 0.97
CA ARG A 372 15.74 -19.29 0.97
C ARG A 372 15.71 -18.65 2.35
N THR A 373 16.87 -18.31 2.87
CA THR A 373 17.00 -17.67 4.20
C THR A 373 17.68 -16.32 4.09
N ASN A 374 17.26 -15.41 4.94
CA ASN A 374 17.86 -14.09 5.08
C ASN A 374 18.06 -13.78 6.57
N PHE A 375 19.25 -13.35 6.94
CA PHE A 375 19.54 -12.82 8.27
C PHE A 375 19.96 -11.36 8.14
N GLY A 376 19.25 -10.46 8.83
CA GLY A 376 19.50 -9.03 8.81
C GLY A 376 19.91 -8.52 10.18
N ILE A 377 20.90 -7.62 10.22
CA ILE A 377 21.28 -6.85 11.39
C ILE A 377 21.21 -5.37 11.05
N SER A 378 20.55 -4.57 11.88
CA SER A 378 20.40 -3.12 11.68
C SER A 378 20.74 -2.34 12.93
N ALA A 379 21.19 -1.11 12.73
CA ALA A 379 21.38 -0.11 13.77
C ALA A 379 20.91 1.25 13.29
N ILE A 380 20.34 2.04 14.19
CA ILE A 380 19.88 3.41 13.96
C ILE A 380 20.29 4.29 15.14
N ALA A 381 20.61 5.54 14.86
CA ALA A 381 20.79 6.58 15.85
C ALA A 381 20.05 7.84 15.42
N GLN A 382 19.36 8.47 16.34
CA GLN A 382 18.68 9.75 16.16
C GLN A 382 19.15 10.73 17.23
N TYR A 383 19.56 11.91 16.79
CA TYR A 383 20.04 12.98 17.67
C TYR A 383 19.23 14.25 17.40
N ALA A 384 18.54 14.74 18.41
CA ALA A 384 17.74 15.96 18.35
C ALA A 384 18.29 16.99 19.36
N TYR A 385 18.77 18.11 18.87
CA TYR A 385 19.28 19.18 19.70
C TYR A 385 18.94 20.56 19.13
N ASP A 386 18.27 21.37 19.94
CA ASP A 386 17.80 22.70 19.57
C ASP A 386 16.93 22.64 18.30
N VAL A 387 17.36 23.23 17.20
CA VAL A 387 16.67 23.29 15.92
C VAL A 387 17.07 22.17 14.95
N TRP A 388 17.92 21.24 15.37
CA TRP A 388 18.48 20.19 14.51
C TRP A 388 18.02 18.80 14.92
N THR A 389 17.59 18.02 13.96
CA THR A 389 17.39 16.57 14.10
C THR A 389 18.27 15.85 13.10
N LEU A 390 19.06 14.90 13.55
CA LEU A 390 19.96 14.08 12.72
C LEU A 390 19.59 12.61 12.88
N GLU A 391 19.56 11.88 11.79
CA GLU A 391 19.30 10.44 11.76
C GLU A 391 20.36 9.73 10.92
N ALA A 392 20.83 8.59 11.39
CA ALA A 392 21.70 7.71 10.63
C ALA A 392 21.33 6.25 10.90
N SER A 393 21.27 5.44 9.85
CA SER A 393 20.97 4.01 9.95
C SER A 393 21.85 3.19 9.00
N VAL A 394 22.12 1.96 9.39
CA VAL A 394 22.86 0.99 8.60
C VAL A 394 22.29 -0.41 8.83
N ARG A 395 22.27 -1.21 7.78
CA ARG A 395 21.80 -2.60 7.81
C ARG A 395 22.66 -3.47 6.89
N ASN A 396 22.93 -4.70 7.34
CA ASN A 396 23.48 -5.76 6.50
C ASN A 396 22.50 -6.93 6.47
N ASP A 397 22.20 -7.41 5.27
CA ASP A 397 21.39 -8.60 5.01
C ASP A 397 22.27 -9.69 4.40
N ASP A 398 22.36 -10.84 5.06
CA ASP A 398 23.02 -12.06 4.54
C ASP A 398 21.97 -13.04 4.02
N ASN A 399 21.93 -13.18 2.70
CA ASN A 399 20.98 -14.03 2.01
C ASN A 399 21.70 -15.25 1.41
N ASN A 400 21.21 -16.46 1.69
CA ASN A 400 21.87 -17.69 1.23
C ASN A 400 21.89 -17.88 -0.29
N GLN A 401 21.13 -17.07 -1.06
CA GLN A 401 21.10 -17.09 -2.52
C GLN A 401 21.88 -15.92 -3.14
N PHE A 402 21.76 -14.72 -2.57
CA PHE A 402 22.30 -13.47 -3.13
C PHE A 402 23.52 -12.94 -2.37
N GLY A 403 23.94 -13.61 -1.27
CA GLY A 403 25.04 -13.14 -0.43
C GLY A 403 24.69 -11.94 0.41
N ASN A 404 25.70 -11.12 0.72
CA ASN A 404 25.57 -9.95 1.59
C ASN A 404 25.22 -8.69 0.80
N ASN A 405 24.24 -7.94 1.32
CA ASN A 405 23.92 -6.59 0.87
C ASN A 405 23.89 -5.63 2.06
N THR A 406 24.59 -4.50 1.93
CA THR A 406 24.64 -3.46 2.98
C THR A 406 23.97 -2.20 2.49
N THR A 407 22.98 -1.73 3.24
CA THR A 407 22.28 -0.47 2.98
C THR A 407 22.46 0.51 4.14
N TRP A 408 22.41 1.80 3.84
CA TRP A 408 22.55 2.85 4.82
C TRP A 408 21.70 4.07 4.44
N GLN A 409 21.40 4.90 5.42
CA GLN A 409 20.71 6.17 5.22
C GLN A 409 21.18 7.19 6.24
N THR A 410 21.21 8.45 5.82
CA THR A 410 21.39 9.61 6.69
C THR A 410 20.32 10.64 6.40
N ALA A 411 19.85 11.34 7.42
CA ALA A 411 18.91 12.45 7.27
C ALA A 411 19.26 13.58 8.27
N ALA A 412 18.95 14.81 7.87
CA ALA A 412 19.09 16.00 8.69
C ALA A 412 17.88 16.89 8.54
N GLY A 413 17.23 17.22 9.63
CA GLY A 413 16.14 18.18 9.76
C GLY A 413 16.64 19.48 10.42
N TRP A 414 16.19 20.60 9.90
CA TRP A 414 16.50 21.93 10.42
C TRP A 414 15.21 22.75 10.58
N ALA A 415 14.72 22.85 11.81
CA ALA A 415 13.60 23.70 12.21
C ALA A 415 14.06 25.16 12.31
N PHE A 416 14.24 25.83 11.16
CA PHE A 416 14.87 27.15 11.06
C PHE A 416 13.97 28.30 11.50
N TYR A 417 12.67 28.06 11.59
CA TYR A 417 11.67 29.00 12.08
C TYR A 417 10.51 28.21 12.68
N GLU A 418 9.78 28.80 13.64
CA GLU A 418 8.62 28.16 14.27
C GLU A 418 7.60 27.70 13.22
N GLY A 419 7.28 26.41 13.22
CA GLY A 419 6.39 25.78 12.25
C GLY A 419 7.00 25.52 10.84
N TYR A 420 8.32 25.74 10.64
CA TYR A 420 8.98 25.48 9.35
C TYR A 420 10.22 24.60 9.51
N GLU A 421 10.28 23.57 8.72
CA GLU A 421 11.41 22.63 8.72
C GLU A 421 11.93 22.34 7.31
N LEU A 422 13.24 22.28 7.17
CA LEU A 422 13.95 21.80 5.97
C LEU A 422 14.59 20.46 6.29
N THR A 423 14.24 19.42 5.55
CA THR A 423 14.78 18.05 5.72
C THR A 423 15.55 17.62 4.48
N LEU A 424 16.77 17.13 4.65
CA LEU A 424 17.58 16.50 3.61
C LEU A 424 17.83 15.05 3.99
N SER A 425 17.58 14.11 3.11
CA SER A 425 17.94 12.70 3.30
C SER A 425 18.65 12.11 2.09
N HIS A 426 19.54 11.15 2.35
CA HIS A 426 20.20 10.36 1.33
C HIS A 426 20.45 8.95 1.82
N GLY A 427 20.23 7.95 0.96
CA GLY A 427 20.42 6.56 1.34
C GLY A 427 20.30 5.58 0.19
N THR A 428 20.64 4.33 0.49
CA THR A 428 20.63 3.21 -0.45
C THR A 428 19.53 2.22 -0.12
N ALA A 429 19.03 1.51 -1.13
CA ALA A 429 18.11 0.40 -0.95
C ALA A 429 18.36 -0.71 -1.98
N PHE A 430 17.77 -1.89 -1.77
CA PHE A 430 17.87 -3.00 -2.71
C PHE A 430 16.59 -3.84 -2.71
N ARG A 431 16.42 -4.64 -3.78
CA ARG A 431 15.38 -5.66 -3.90
C ARG A 431 15.96 -6.96 -4.45
N ALA A 432 15.85 -8.04 -3.69
CA ALA A 432 16.20 -9.38 -4.16
C ALA A 432 15.09 -9.91 -5.10
N PRO A 433 15.43 -10.59 -6.21
CA PRO A 433 14.47 -11.28 -7.06
C PRO A 433 13.62 -12.30 -6.27
N SER A 434 12.33 -12.39 -6.58
CA SER A 434 11.42 -13.39 -6.00
C SER A 434 11.65 -14.77 -6.61
N PHE A 435 11.06 -15.84 -6.04
CA PHE A 435 11.08 -17.17 -6.65
C PHE A 435 10.45 -17.16 -8.04
N VAL A 436 9.39 -16.38 -8.22
CA VAL A 436 8.68 -16.27 -9.51
C VAL A 436 9.54 -15.53 -10.54
N ASP A 437 10.27 -14.48 -10.15
CA ASP A 437 11.20 -13.79 -11.05
C ASP A 437 12.29 -14.73 -11.58
N LEU A 438 12.77 -15.67 -10.74
CA LEU A 438 13.90 -16.55 -11.06
C LEU A 438 13.49 -17.83 -11.78
N TYR A 439 12.36 -18.43 -11.42
CA TYR A 439 12.05 -19.82 -11.74
C TYR A 439 10.67 -20.02 -12.38
N TYR A 440 10.08 -18.98 -12.97
CA TYR A 440 8.80 -19.13 -13.67
C TYR A 440 8.97 -20.13 -14.84
N PRO A 441 8.20 -21.25 -14.88
CA PRO A 441 8.41 -22.33 -15.81
C PRO A 441 8.39 -21.90 -17.28
N GLY A 442 9.43 -22.30 -18.02
CA GLY A 442 9.64 -21.91 -19.41
C GLY A 442 10.27 -20.54 -19.62
N TYR A 443 10.51 -19.80 -18.52
CA TYR A 443 11.11 -18.46 -18.49
C TYR A 443 12.12 -18.34 -17.33
N GLU A 444 12.77 -19.44 -16.97
CA GLU A 444 13.70 -19.49 -15.85
C GLU A 444 14.92 -18.60 -16.08
N MET A 445 15.15 -17.67 -15.15
CA MET A 445 16.28 -16.73 -15.13
C MET A 445 17.02 -16.80 -13.79
N PRO A 446 17.71 -17.92 -13.48
CA PRO A 446 18.30 -18.17 -12.15
C PRO A 446 19.47 -17.24 -11.80
N ASN A 447 20.01 -16.50 -12.77
CA ASN A 447 21.18 -15.63 -12.61
C ASN A 447 20.81 -14.15 -12.42
N LEU A 448 19.54 -13.83 -12.16
CA LEU A 448 19.15 -12.46 -11.87
C LEU A 448 19.88 -11.93 -10.63
N LYS A 449 20.27 -10.66 -10.70
CA LYS A 449 20.90 -9.93 -9.61
C LYS A 449 19.85 -9.12 -8.86
N PRO A 450 20.09 -8.77 -7.57
CA PRO A 450 19.29 -7.77 -6.88
C PRO A 450 19.29 -6.43 -7.64
N GLU A 451 18.15 -5.75 -7.59
CA GLU A 451 18.07 -4.32 -7.92
C GLU A 451 18.72 -3.54 -6.78
N GLU A 452 19.45 -2.48 -7.11
CA GLU A 452 20.06 -1.56 -6.15
C GLU A 452 19.59 -0.14 -6.45
N SER A 453 19.46 0.71 -5.43
CA SER A 453 19.06 2.09 -5.65
C SER A 453 19.76 3.07 -4.70
N GLU A 454 19.95 4.30 -5.20
CA GLU A 454 20.33 5.48 -4.42
C GLU A 454 19.20 6.51 -4.49
N ASN A 455 18.82 7.04 -3.33
CA ASN A 455 17.74 8.02 -3.22
C ASN A 455 18.22 9.26 -2.48
N THR A 456 17.88 10.44 -3.01
CA THR A 456 18.13 11.75 -2.37
C THR A 456 16.83 12.53 -2.33
N GLU A 457 16.49 13.09 -1.18
CA GLU A 457 15.27 13.87 -0.97
C GLU A 457 15.58 15.17 -0.24
N LEU A 458 14.90 16.25 -0.66
CA LEU A 458 14.89 17.54 0.01
C LEU A 458 13.44 17.97 0.21
N SER A 459 13.02 18.14 1.45
CA SER A 459 11.67 18.53 1.82
C SER A 459 11.67 19.85 2.57
N LEU A 460 10.72 20.70 2.28
CA LEU A 460 10.41 21.90 3.04
C LEU A 460 8.96 21.80 3.50
N SER A 461 8.75 21.80 4.80
CA SER A 461 7.41 21.80 5.42
C SER A 461 7.15 23.11 6.16
N GLY A 462 5.87 23.47 6.27
CA GLY A 462 5.44 24.64 6.99
C GLY A 462 4.01 24.51 7.51
N ALA A 463 3.75 25.09 8.69
CA ALA A 463 2.43 25.19 9.30
C ALA A 463 2.06 26.67 9.46
N VAL A 464 0.93 27.10 8.88
CA VAL A 464 0.45 28.49 8.98
C VAL A 464 -1.04 28.49 9.31
N SER A 465 -1.39 28.83 10.54
CA SER A 465 -2.78 28.82 11.02
C SER A 465 -3.40 27.42 10.89
N ILE A 466 -4.38 27.26 9.99
CA ILE A 466 -5.11 26.02 9.73
C ILE A 466 -4.57 25.28 8.50
N VAL A 467 -3.43 25.69 7.96
CA VAL A 467 -2.85 25.13 6.74
C VAL A 467 -1.49 24.53 7.03
N ASP A 468 -1.36 23.23 6.82
CA ASP A 468 -0.09 22.52 6.78
C ASP A 468 0.28 22.22 5.34
N TRP A 469 1.56 22.38 4.99
CA TRP A 469 2.02 22.12 3.65
C TRP A 469 3.44 21.56 3.63
N THR A 470 3.70 20.73 2.64
CA THR A 470 5.03 20.16 2.39
C THR A 470 5.32 20.16 0.89
N VAL A 471 6.54 20.59 0.54
CA VAL A 471 7.09 20.46 -0.82
C VAL A 471 8.30 19.54 -0.74
N THR A 472 8.29 18.45 -1.50
CA THR A 472 9.40 17.48 -1.55
C THR A 472 9.92 17.35 -2.96
N GLY A 473 11.23 17.59 -3.16
CA GLY A 473 11.96 17.20 -4.35
C GLY A 473 12.70 15.89 -4.10
N TYR A 474 12.68 14.96 -5.05
CA TYR A 474 13.36 13.68 -4.93
C TYR A 474 14.06 13.24 -6.21
N TYR A 475 15.11 12.47 -6.03
CA TYR A 475 15.90 11.86 -7.09
C TYR A 475 16.25 10.42 -6.69
N ASN A 476 15.84 9.45 -7.50
CA ASN A 476 16.07 8.03 -7.28
C ASN A 476 16.71 7.41 -8.54
N GLN A 477 17.87 6.81 -8.38
CA GLN A 477 18.55 6.01 -9.39
C GLN A 477 18.42 4.53 -9.03
N ILE A 478 18.06 3.69 -10.00
CA ILE A 478 17.88 2.24 -9.81
C ILE A 478 18.77 1.53 -10.82
N GLU A 479 19.66 0.68 -10.34
CA GLU A 479 20.53 -0.17 -11.14
C GLU A 479 20.01 -1.62 -11.14
N ASN A 480 20.34 -2.37 -12.21
CA ASN A 480 19.91 -3.77 -12.38
C ASN A 480 18.38 -3.96 -12.29
N MET A 481 17.60 -2.96 -12.69
CA MET A 481 16.14 -3.02 -12.62
C MET A 481 15.58 -4.26 -13.28
N LEU A 482 14.65 -4.94 -12.59
CA LEU A 482 14.00 -6.15 -13.08
C LEU A 482 12.78 -5.78 -13.93
N ILE A 483 12.84 -6.11 -15.21
CA ILE A 483 11.76 -5.89 -16.19
C ILE A 483 11.46 -7.21 -16.89
N TRP A 484 10.18 -7.47 -17.17
CA TRP A 484 9.78 -8.60 -18.01
C TRP A 484 9.92 -8.21 -19.48
N GLU A 485 10.81 -8.91 -20.19
CA GLU A 485 10.99 -8.77 -21.63
C GLU A 485 10.88 -10.12 -22.32
N GLY A 486 10.02 -10.20 -23.33
CA GLY A 486 9.81 -11.32 -24.26
C GLY A 486 10.16 -12.73 -23.81
N SER A 487 11.35 -12.97 -23.34
CA SER A 487 11.91 -14.27 -22.94
C SER A 487 11.95 -14.51 -21.42
N GLY A 488 11.43 -13.58 -20.60
CA GLY A 488 11.42 -13.72 -19.15
C GLY A 488 11.87 -12.46 -18.42
N MET A 489 12.05 -12.57 -17.10
CA MET A 489 12.55 -11.47 -16.27
C MET A 489 14.03 -11.21 -16.55
N GLN A 490 14.42 -9.97 -16.69
CA GLN A 490 15.80 -9.58 -16.99
C GLN A 490 16.24 -8.40 -16.12
N ASN A 491 17.54 -8.33 -15.82
CA ASN A 491 18.16 -7.12 -15.29
C ASN A 491 18.52 -6.23 -16.49
N VAL A 492 17.68 -5.23 -16.77
CA VAL A 492 17.82 -4.38 -17.95
C VAL A 492 18.23 -2.96 -17.55
N GLY A 493 19.46 -2.79 -17.12
CA GLY A 493 20.08 -1.47 -17.06
C GLY A 493 19.61 -0.57 -15.91
N GLU A 494 19.46 0.72 -16.19
CA GLU A 494 19.25 1.79 -15.22
C GLU A 494 17.87 2.43 -15.38
N ALA A 495 17.24 2.81 -14.27
CA ALA A 495 16.11 3.72 -14.27
C ALA A 495 16.43 4.97 -13.44
N GLU A 496 15.98 6.10 -13.91
CA GLU A 496 16.11 7.38 -13.23
C GLU A 496 14.72 7.98 -12.99
N ILE A 497 14.41 8.30 -11.74
CA ILE A 497 13.13 8.89 -11.38
C ILE A 497 13.39 10.15 -10.56
N LYS A 498 13.00 11.30 -11.08
CA LYS A 498 13.06 12.57 -10.38
C LYS A 498 11.70 13.23 -10.37
N GLY A 499 11.38 13.93 -9.30
CA GLY A 499 10.08 14.57 -9.18
C GLY A 499 9.99 15.59 -8.08
N ILE A 500 8.84 16.25 -8.05
CA ILE A 500 8.44 17.19 -7.03
C ILE A 500 7.01 16.90 -6.60
N GLU A 501 6.76 16.91 -5.31
CA GLU A 501 5.46 16.70 -4.67
C GLU A 501 5.08 17.96 -3.90
N LEU A 502 3.79 18.31 -3.92
CA LEU A 502 3.18 19.31 -3.07
C LEU A 502 2.02 18.67 -2.32
N GLU A 503 2.04 18.77 -1.02
CA GLU A 503 0.96 18.36 -0.13
C GLU A 503 0.45 19.60 0.62
N VAL A 504 -0.87 19.77 0.69
CA VAL A 504 -1.50 20.82 1.46
C VAL A 504 -2.68 20.23 2.20
N LYS A 505 -2.69 20.38 3.53
CA LYS A 505 -3.81 20.05 4.41
C LYS A 505 -4.39 21.35 4.97
N LEU A 506 -5.70 21.40 5.02
CA LEU A 506 -6.44 22.51 5.58
C LEU A 506 -7.58 21.93 6.41
N ASP A 507 -7.52 22.17 7.72
CA ASP A 507 -8.51 21.68 8.67
C ASP A 507 -9.22 22.85 9.36
N THR A 508 -10.55 22.78 9.33
CA THR A 508 -11.44 23.63 10.09
C THR A 508 -12.35 22.78 10.96
N ASP A 509 -13.08 23.36 11.89
CA ASP A 509 -14.02 22.62 12.74
C ASP A 509 -15.10 21.83 11.97
N ILE A 510 -15.36 22.18 10.71
CA ILE A 510 -16.45 21.61 9.91
C ILE A 510 -15.93 20.88 8.67
N VAL A 511 -14.89 21.42 8.02
CA VAL A 511 -14.41 20.93 6.72
C VAL A 511 -12.91 20.69 6.76
N SER A 512 -12.49 19.51 6.32
CA SER A 512 -11.10 19.18 6.03
C SER A 512 -10.86 19.08 4.53
N HIS A 513 -9.68 19.49 4.10
CA HIS A 513 -9.22 19.38 2.73
C HIS A 513 -7.80 18.86 2.69
N GLU A 514 -7.54 17.92 1.79
CA GLU A 514 -6.20 17.44 1.46
C GLU A 514 -5.97 17.56 -0.06
N PHE A 515 -4.93 18.27 -0.45
CA PHE A 515 -4.52 18.45 -1.84
C PHE A 515 -3.15 17.83 -2.05
N TYR A 516 -3.02 17.03 -3.09
CA TYR A 516 -1.77 16.42 -3.50
C TYR A 516 -1.53 16.69 -4.98
N LEU A 517 -0.36 17.24 -5.31
CA LEU A 517 0.10 17.44 -6.67
C LEU A 517 1.46 16.80 -6.82
N ASP A 518 1.65 16.02 -7.87
CA ASP A 518 2.93 15.44 -8.20
C ASP A 518 3.30 15.65 -9.67
N TYR A 519 4.56 15.97 -9.88
CA TYR A 519 5.22 15.95 -11.18
C TYR A 519 6.48 15.12 -11.10
N LYS A 520 6.61 14.13 -11.98
CA LYS A 520 7.78 13.25 -12.04
C LYS A 520 8.20 12.94 -13.46
N ASP A 521 9.46 12.60 -13.63
CA ASP A 521 10.05 12.13 -14.87
C ASP A 521 10.64 10.72 -14.63
N PRO A 522 9.84 9.66 -14.84
CA PRO A 522 10.27 8.28 -14.66
C PRO A 522 10.86 7.75 -15.96
N VAL A 523 12.18 7.66 -16.03
CA VAL A 523 12.93 7.36 -17.26
C VAL A 523 13.58 5.98 -17.14
N ASP A 524 13.42 5.17 -18.18
CA ASP A 524 14.21 3.98 -18.46
C ASP A 524 15.45 4.38 -19.25
N LYS A 525 16.64 4.12 -18.69
CA LYS A 525 17.95 4.42 -19.26
C LYS A 525 18.59 3.19 -19.91
N SER A 526 17.90 2.06 -19.98
CA SER A 526 18.44 0.78 -20.46
C SER A 526 18.71 0.76 -21.95
N GLY A 527 18.01 1.57 -22.73
CA GLY A 527 18.08 1.62 -24.20
C GLY A 527 19.11 2.61 -24.76
N ALA A 528 19.22 2.65 -26.09
CA ALA A 528 20.02 3.67 -26.79
C ALA A 528 19.41 5.08 -26.67
N GLU A 529 18.11 5.17 -26.43
CA GLU A 529 17.36 6.39 -26.20
C GLU A 529 16.58 6.25 -24.89
N ASP A 530 16.48 7.34 -24.16
CA ASP A 530 15.70 7.43 -22.93
C ASP A 530 14.22 7.27 -23.23
N THR A 531 13.54 6.36 -22.55
CA THR A 531 12.10 6.14 -22.68
C THR A 531 11.38 6.31 -21.35
N GLN A 532 10.08 6.61 -21.37
CA GLN A 532 9.29 6.68 -20.15
C GLN A 532 9.00 5.27 -19.64
N LEU A 533 9.20 5.03 -18.34
CA LEU A 533 8.81 3.76 -17.70
C LEU A 533 7.33 3.48 -17.94
N ALA A 534 7.01 2.24 -18.33
CA ALA A 534 5.66 1.84 -18.71
C ALA A 534 4.64 2.05 -17.59
N TYR A 535 3.42 2.50 -17.94
CA TYR A 535 2.27 2.72 -17.05
C TYR A 535 2.43 3.82 -15.98
N ARG A 536 3.55 4.59 -15.96
CA ARG A 536 3.75 5.70 -15.03
C ARG A 536 3.36 7.02 -15.70
N SER A 537 2.58 7.83 -15.00
CA SER A 537 2.27 9.19 -15.48
C SER A 537 3.32 10.19 -15.00
N LYS A 538 3.52 11.29 -15.76
CA LYS A 538 4.37 12.40 -15.32
C LYS A 538 3.66 13.37 -14.40
N ARG A 539 2.32 13.33 -14.32
CA ARG A 539 1.51 14.30 -13.58
C ARG A 539 0.37 13.63 -12.86
N GLY A 540 0.21 13.94 -11.60
CA GLY A 540 -0.90 13.52 -10.76
C GLY A 540 -1.49 14.68 -9.97
N ALA A 541 -2.79 14.62 -9.70
CA ALA A 541 -3.44 15.54 -8.77
C ALA A 541 -4.55 14.80 -8.01
N LYS A 542 -4.65 15.03 -6.71
CA LYS A 542 -5.69 14.47 -5.86
C LYS A 542 -6.22 15.55 -4.93
N TRP A 543 -7.50 15.44 -4.63
CA TRP A 543 -8.17 16.27 -3.64
C TRP A 543 -9.19 15.43 -2.89
N ASN A 544 -9.03 15.35 -1.58
CA ASN A 544 -9.98 14.75 -0.67
C ASN A 544 -10.58 15.87 0.17
N SER A 545 -11.87 15.87 0.39
CA SER A 545 -12.53 16.83 1.25
C SER A 545 -13.66 16.16 2.00
N TYR A 546 -13.76 16.46 3.29
CA TYR A 546 -14.81 15.96 4.16
C TYR A 546 -15.44 17.13 4.93
N ALA A 547 -16.77 17.12 5.02
CA ALA A 547 -17.52 18.06 5.81
C ALA A 547 -18.39 17.29 6.81
N THR A 548 -18.23 17.61 8.11
CA THR A 548 -19.04 17.01 9.18
C THR A 548 -19.88 18.09 9.84
N PHE A 549 -21.19 17.91 9.84
CA PHE A 549 -22.15 18.81 10.47
C PHE A 549 -23.36 18.02 10.98
N ASP A 550 -23.73 18.28 12.21
CA ASP A 550 -24.79 17.53 12.92
C ASP A 550 -24.57 16.01 12.82
N GLN A 551 -25.47 15.31 12.15
CA GLN A 551 -25.47 13.85 11.96
C GLN A 551 -24.90 13.44 10.58
N TRP A 552 -24.46 14.40 9.77
CA TRP A 552 -23.97 14.15 8.42
C TRP A 552 -22.46 14.26 8.32
N THR A 553 -21.85 13.31 7.64
CA THR A 553 -20.50 13.44 7.09
C THR A 553 -20.56 13.26 5.58
N LEU A 554 -20.16 14.28 4.84
CA LEU A 554 -20.12 14.29 3.39
C LEU A 554 -18.67 14.27 2.91
N GLY A 555 -18.36 13.43 1.92
CA GLY A 555 -17.03 13.32 1.31
C GLY A 555 -17.05 13.60 -0.18
N SER A 556 -15.99 14.23 -0.67
CA SER A 556 -15.72 14.46 -2.09
C SER A 556 -14.29 14.11 -2.39
N GLN A 557 -14.05 13.33 -3.42
CA GLN A 557 -12.73 12.90 -3.85
C GLN A 557 -12.55 13.19 -5.34
N TYR A 558 -11.46 13.82 -5.68
CA TYR A 558 -11.02 14.05 -7.04
C TYR A 558 -9.67 13.40 -7.30
N LEU A 559 -9.57 12.70 -8.41
CA LEU A 559 -8.33 12.12 -8.92
C LEU A 559 -8.12 12.57 -10.35
N TYR A 560 -6.96 13.12 -10.65
CA TYR A 560 -6.45 13.30 -12.00
C TYR A 560 -5.20 12.44 -12.18
N GLN A 561 -5.15 11.64 -13.25
CA GLN A 561 -3.98 10.91 -13.68
C GLN A 561 -3.60 11.32 -15.08
N GLY A 562 -2.35 11.73 -15.28
CA GLY A 562 -1.79 12.13 -16.56
C GLY A 562 -1.71 10.96 -17.55
N GLU A 563 -1.32 11.26 -18.77
CA GLU A 563 -1.08 10.25 -19.80
C GLU A 563 0.05 9.30 -19.41
N ARG A 564 -0.08 8.05 -19.84
CA ARG A 564 0.87 6.97 -19.60
C ARG A 564 1.14 6.25 -20.90
N PHE A 565 2.20 5.46 -20.93
CA PHE A 565 2.61 4.71 -22.11
C PHE A 565 2.86 3.23 -21.74
N ASN A 566 2.60 2.35 -22.69
CA ASN A 566 3.05 0.97 -22.67
C ASN A 566 3.75 0.70 -24.01
N GLY A 567 5.06 0.80 -24.01
CA GLY A 567 5.82 0.93 -25.26
C GLY A 567 5.31 2.12 -26.07
N ASN A 568 4.91 1.90 -27.31
CA ASN A 568 4.37 2.93 -28.20
C ASN A 568 2.86 3.20 -28.01
N THR A 569 2.17 2.43 -27.17
CA THR A 569 0.74 2.60 -26.94
C THR A 569 0.50 3.66 -25.88
N ARG A 570 -0.23 4.71 -26.25
CA ARG A 570 -0.59 5.79 -25.35
C ARG A 570 -1.91 5.47 -24.64
N LEU A 571 -1.91 5.58 -23.32
CA LEU A 571 -3.10 5.57 -22.47
C LEU A 571 -3.44 7.03 -22.10
N PRO A 572 -4.61 7.56 -22.49
CA PRO A 572 -5.00 8.94 -22.23
C PRO A 572 -5.08 9.28 -20.75
N SER A 573 -4.95 10.57 -20.44
CA SER A 573 -5.24 11.08 -19.09
C SER A 573 -6.73 10.99 -18.77
N TYR A 574 -7.04 10.87 -17.48
CA TYR A 574 -8.42 10.85 -16.99
C TYR A 574 -8.58 11.58 -15.66
N SER A 575 -9.83 11.94 -15.35
CA SER A 575 -10.23 12.47 -14.05
C SER A 575 -11.45 11.73 -13.52
N LEU A 576 -11.46 11.44 -12.23
CA LEU A 576 -12.54 10.76 -11.54
C LEU A 576 -13.04 11.63 -10.37
N TRP A 577 -14.34 11.56 -10.13
CA TRP A 577 -14.99 12.12 -8.96
C TRP A 577 -15.75 11.04 -8.22
N ASN A 578 -15.55 10.95 -6.92
CA ASN A 578 -16.32 10.11 -6.03
C ASN A 578 -16.95 10.95 -4.94
N PHE A 579 -18.13 10.55 -4.48
CA PHE A 579 -18.83 11.20 -3.38
C PHE A 579 -19.23 10.16 -2.35
N THR A 580 -19.14 10.52 -1.08
CA THR A 580 -19.62 9.73 0.06
C THR A 580 -20.56 10.55 0.91
N ALA A 581 -21.53 9.87 1.53
CA ALA A 581 -22.40 10.45 2.52
C ALA A 581 -22.63 9.43 3.63
N SER A 582 -22.48 9.84 4.87
CA SER A 582 -22.79 9.05 6.05
C SER A 582 -23.78 9.83 6.91
N TYR A 583 -24.77 9.12 7.45
CA TYR A 583 -25.79 9.69 8.32
C TYR A 583 -25.87 8.88 9.61
N ALA A 584 -25.52 9.49 10.75
CA ALA A 584 -25.65 8.91 12.06
C ALA A 584 -27.12 8.97 12.51
N VAL A 585 -27.88 7.89 12.29
CA VAL A 585 -29.30 7.79 12.66
C VAL A 585 -29.48 7.96 14.18
N ASN A 586 -28.56 7.35 14.93
CA ASN A 586 -28.43 7.49 16.39
C ASN A 586 -27.02 7.00 16.80
N GLN A 587 -26.76 6.86 18.09
CA GLN A 587 -25.47 6.43 18.64
C GLN A 587 -25.02 5.03 18.18
N ASN A 588 -25.95 4.18 17.75
CA ASN A 588 -25.71 2.81 17.38
C ASN A 588 -25.79 2.54 15.86
N TRP A 589 -26.51 3.37 15.11
CA TRP A 589 -26.80 3.14 13.69
C TRP A 589 -26.26 4.24 12.80
N ASP A 590 -25.48 3.83 11.80
CA ASP A 590 -25.08 4.67 10.66
C ASP A 590 -25.59 4.08 9.35
N VAL A 591 -25.94 4.96 8.42
CA VAL A 591 -26.26 4.62 7.03
C VAL A 591 -25.30 5.35 6.12
N ASN A 592 -24.65 4.61 5.21
CA ASN A 592 -23.61 5.10 4.34
C ASN A 592 -24.01 4.93 2.88
N ALA A 593 -23.62 5.87 2.04
CA ALA A 593 -23.79 5.83 0.59
C ALA A 593 -22.54 6.34 -0.12
N LYS A 594 -22.07 5.59 -1.11
CA LYS A 594 -20.94 5.94 -1.97
C LYS A 594 -21.36 5.98 -3.43
N LEU A 595 -20.91 6.98 -4.16
CA LEU A 595 -21.02 7.09 -5.61
C LEU A 595 -19.62 7.21 -6.19
N SER A 596 -19.14 6.16 -6.84
CA SER A 596 -17.83 6.11 -7.49
C SER A 596 -17.94 6.43 -8.96
N ASN A 597 -16.91 7.07 -9.55
CA ASN A 597 -16.92 7.52 -10.93
C ASN A 597 -18.24 8.24 -11.29
N ALA A 598 -18.60 9.26 -10.48
CA ALA A 598 -19.92 9.89 -10.48
C ALA A 598 -20.36 10.44 -11.86
N PHE A 599 -19.40 10.83 -12.71
CA PHE A 599 -19.64 11.36 -14.05
C PHE A 599 -19.52 10.32 -15.15
N ASP A 600 -19.45 9.02 -14.80
CA ASP A 600 -19.43 7.89 -15.73
C ASP A 600 -18.31 8.01 -16.78
N LYS A 601 -17.12 8.34 -16.31
CA LYS A 601 -15.96 8.54 -17.18
C LYS A 601 -15.44 7.20 -17.68
N ASP A 602 -15.38 7.04 -18.98
CA ASP A 602 -14.65 5.96 -19.65
C ASP A 602 -13.13 6.20 -19.57
N TYR A 603 -12.36 5.22 -19.07
CA TYR A 603 -10.91 5.29 -18.99
C TYR A 603 -10.30 3.88 -18.97
N GLU A 604 -9.01 3.80 -19.24
CA GLU A 604 -8.25 2.55 -19.15
C GLU A 604 -7.06 2.74 -18.20
N MET A 605 -6.78 1.73 -17.38
CA MET A 605 -5.57 1.66 -16.57
C MET A 605 -4.50 0.76 -17.20
N TYR A 606 -4.94 -0.30 -17.88
CA TYR A 606 -4.14 -1.14 -18.76
C TYR A 606 -4.79 -1.20 -20.14
N THR A 607 -3.97 -1.28 -21.18
CA THR A 607 -4.45 -1.32 -22.56
C THR A 607 -5.38 -2.50 -22.81
N GLY A 608 -6.60 -2.21 -23.30
CA GLY A 608 -7.60 -3.20 -23.65
C GLY A 608 -8.37 -3.79 -22.47
N TYR A 609 -8.20 -3.22 -21.25
CA TYR A 609 -8.98 -3.61 -20.08
C TYR A 609 -9.95 -2.50 -19.69
N ALA A 610 -11.22 -2.85 -19.61
CA ALA A 610 -12.28 -1.97 -19.17
C ALA A 610 -12.14 -1.67 -17.66
N THR A 611 -12.58 -0.48 -17.28
CA THR A 611 -12.68 -0.08 -15.88
C THR A 611 -14.14 0.11 -15.49
N PRO A 612 -14.47 0.09 -14.17
CA PRO A 612 -15.84 0.31 -13.73
C PRO A 612 -16.36 1.67 -14.21
N GLY A 613 -17.56 1.68 -14.79
CA GLY A 613 -18.35 2.90 -14.99
C GLY A 613 -18.77 3.52 -13.65
N ARG A 614 -19.85 4.29 -13.66
CA ARG A 614 -20.43 4.83 -12.43
C ARG A 614 -21.01 3.70 -11.57
N GLN A 615 -20.56 3.62 -10.30
CA GLN A 615 -21.01 2.64 -9.33
C GLN A 615 -21.59 3.31 -8.09
N TYR A 616 -22.60 2.67 -7.49
CA TYR A 616 -23.11 3.05 -6.19
C TYR A 616 -22.97 1.91 -5.19
N PHE A 617 -22.85 2.25 -3.92
CA PHE A 617 -22.87 1.30 -2.80
C PHE A 617 -23.56 1.93 -1.61
N VAL A 618 -24.47 1.19 -0.95
CA VAL A 618 -25.16 1.63 0.26
C VAL A 618 -24.96 0.58 1.34
N SER A 619 -24.65 1.02 2.55
CA SER A 619 -24.49 0.14 3.71
C SER A 619 -25.15 0.70 4.96
N ALA A 620 -25.39 -0.18 5.92
CA ALA A 620 -25.79 0.15 7.27
C ALA A 620 -24.87 -0.53 8.27
N ASP A 621 -24.48 0.21 9.29
CA ASP A 621 -23.62 -0.26 10.38
C ASP A 621 -24.37 -0.17 11.70
N TYR A 622 -24.29 -1.22 12.51
CA TYR A 622 -24.82 -1.25 13.85
C TYR A 622 -23.71 -1.50 14.85
N ARG A 623 -23.51 -0.58 15.79
CA ARG A 623 -22.56 -0.66 16.91
C ARG A 623 -23.28 -1.15 18.17
N PHE A 624 -22.67 -2.09 18.92
CA PHE A 624 -23.27 -2.70 20.11
C PHE A 624 -22.29 -2.94 21.24
#